data_51bdf5fec54c3380a8cd2aff6d83f223
#
_entry.id   51bdf5fec54c3380a8cd2aff6d83f223
#
_cell.length_a   1.000
_cell.length_b   1.000
_cell.length_c   1.000
_cell.angle_alpha   90.00
_cell.angle_beta   90.00
_cell.angle_gamma   90.00
#
_symmetry.space_group_name_H-M   'P 1'
#
loop_
_entity.id
_entity.type
_entity.pdbx_description
1 polymer ?
#
loop_
_entity_poly.entity_id
_entity_poly.type
_entity_poly.pdbx_seq_one_letter_code
_entity_poly.pdbx_strand_id
1 'polypeptide(L)'
;MPRVELYGNGGLGFYGDSGPVTIGSLEGDGLVSFTETQLIVGTNNLSTAFSGVIQDSGSLIKTGTGTFTLSGANTYTDGTTVLSGTLRVNNTTGSGTGTGSVQVNAGTLGGTGTIAGPVTIGTGSGAGGFLETSAGVVRPSSLSIQSALTFKADSTYTYNLNTKRAKADKVIANGVTIDPAAQFSFAVAGNKTLTAGKRFIVISNTAATPISGTFANLADGEAITGGSNSFQASYEGGDGNDLTLTVVP
;
A
#
# COMPACT_ATOMS: atom_id res chain seq x y z
N MET A 1 14.80 -3.68 -21.40
CA MET A 1 14.92 -2.23 -21.18
C MET A 1 16.08 -1.96 -20.23
N PRO A 2 16.80 -0.83 -20.39
CA PRO A 2 17.96 -0.51 -19.55
C PRO A 2 17.56 -0.20 -18.11
N ARG A 3 18.49 -0.41 -17.20
CA ARG A 3 18.49 0.10 -15.84
C ARG A 3 18.92 1.57 -15.88
N VAL A 4 18.25 2.41 -15.12
CA VAL A 4 18.57 3.82 -14.98
C VAL A 4 19.02 4.09 -13.55
N GLU A 5 20.21 4.64 -13.40
CA GLU A 5 20.83 4.98 -12.13
C GLU A 5 21.05 6.49 -12.08
N LEU A 6 20.49 7.15 -11.07
CA LEU A 6 20.62 8.60 -10.87
C LEU A 6 21.15 8.85 -9.46
N TYR A 7 22.34 9.42 -9.35
CA TYR A 7 22.97 9.70 -8.06
C TYR A 7 23.36 11.17 -7.92
N GLY A 8 23.27 11.69 -6.72
CA GLY A 8 23.66 13.04 -6.35
C GLY A 8 22.87 14.08 -7.15
N ASN A 9 23.57 14.91 -7.91
CA ASN A 9 22.96 15.95 -8.75
C ASN A 9 22.49 15.42 -10.13
N GLY A 10 22.49 14.10 -10.35
CA GLY A 10 21.98 13.51 -11.60
C GLY A 10 20.50 13.78 -11.77
N GLY A 11 20.10 14.22 -12.95
CA GLY A 11 18.72 14.51 -13.30
C GLY A 11 18.30 13.79 -14.58
N LEU A 12 17.03 13.37 -14.61
CA LEU A 12 16.39 12.81 -15.79
C LEU A 12 15.11 13.60 -16.05
N GLY A 13 15.05 14.25 -17.21
CA GLY A 13 13.91 15.06 -17.59
C GLY A 13 13.21 14.52 -18.83
N PHE A 14 11.88 14.49 -18.79
CA PHE A 14 11.00 14.17 -19.91
C PHE A 14 9.99 15.30 -20.05
N TYR A 15 9.97 15.95 -21.21
CA TYR A 15 9.13 17.12 -21.45
C TYR A 15 8.37 16.97 -22.75
N GLY A 16 7.09 17.34 -22.73
CA GLY A 16 6.23 17.40 -23.91
C GLY A 16 5.51 16.10 -24.23
N ASP A 17 4.64 16.15 -25.22
CA ASP A 17 3.74 15.09 -25.64
C ASP A 17 4.45 13.98 -26.44
N SER A 18 5.56 13.48 -25.90
CA SER A 18 6.36 12.43 -26.56
C SER A 18 5.82 11.02 -26.34
N GLY A 19 4.65 10.89 -25.69
CA GLY A 19 4.08 9.60 -25.28
C GLY A 19 4.79 8.97 -24.07
N PRO A 20 4.41 7.72 -23.70
CA PRO A 20 4.96 7.06 -22.52
C PRO A 20 6.46 6.75 -22.67
N VAL A 21 7.21 7.04 -21.63
CA VAL A 21 8.64 6.66 -21.53
C VAL A 21 8.77 5.39 -20.70
N THR A 22 9.40 4.37 -21.29
CA THR A 22 9.59 3.07 -20.63
C THR A 22 11.05 2.82 -20.31
N ILE A 23 11.34 2.53 -19.03
CA ILE A 23 12.66 2.13 -18.54
C ILE A 23 12.60 0.76 -17.88
N GLY A 24 13.74 0.07 -17.84
CA GLY A 24 13.83 -1.23 -17.17
C GLY A 24 13.61 -1.10 -15.67
N SER A 25 14.40 -0.30 -15.02
CA SER A 25 14.32 0.03 -13.60
C SER A 25 14.90 1.42 -13.32
N LEU A 26 14.53 1.98 -12.17
CA LEU A 26 15.04 3.25 -11.67
C LEU A 26 15.61 3.06 -10.27
N GLU A 27 16.78 3.63 -10.00
CA GLU A 27 17.37 3.63 -8.67
C GLU A 27 18.27 4.85 -8.44
N GLY A 28 18.64 5.08 -7.17
CA GLY A 28 19.48 6.19 -6.74
C GLY A 28 18.72 7.25 -5.96
N ASP A 29 19.28 8.46 -5.93
CA ASP A 29 18.80 9.60 -5.13
C ASP A 29 18.72 10.94 -5.92
N GLY A 30 18.85 10.86 -7.25
CA GLY A 30 18.78 12.03 -8.14
C GLY A 30 17.37 12.60 -8.33
N LEU A 31 17.20 13.44 -9.34
CA LEU A 31 15.93 14.10 -9.66
C LEU A 31 15.33 13.51 -10.94
N VAL A 32 14.03 13.21 -10.91
CA VAL A 32 13.23 12.88 -12.10
C VAL A 32 12.15 13.92 -12.27
N SER A 33 12.15 14.59 -13.44
CA SER A 33 11.14 15.57 -13.83
C SER A 33 10.41 15.11 -15.08
N PHE A 34 9.08 15.07 -15.04
CA PHE A 34 8.30 14.74 -16.22
C PHE A 34 7.02 15.59 -16.29
N THR A 35 6.80 16.21 -17.44
CA THR A 35 5.62 17.03 -17.68
C THR A 35 4.78 16.37 -18.76
N GLU A 36 3.48 16.16 -18.48
CA GLU A 36 2.50 15.54 -19.39
C GLU A 36 2.94 14.18 -19.98
N THR A 37 3.81 13.48 -19.23
CA THR A 37 4.42 12.22 -19.66
C THR A 37 4.13 11.12 -18.67
N GLN A 38 4.01 9.90 -19.15
CA GLN A 38 3.86 8.71 -18.33
C GLN A 38 5.21 7.97 -18.26
N LEU A 39 5.73 7.78 -17.04
CA LEU A 39 6.93 6.99 -16.80
C LEU A 39 6.58 5.56 -16.42
N ILE A 40 6.97 4.60 -17.25
CA ILE A 40 6.76 3.16 -17.00
C ILE A 40 8.07 2.56 -16.48
N VAL A 41 8.02 1.97 -15.27
CA VAL A 41 9.20 1.42 -14.57
C VAL A 41 8.98 -0.04 -14.21
N GLY A 42 10.00 -0.88 -14.38
CA GLY A 42 10.05 -2.25 -13.88
C GLY A 42 10.08 -3.34 -14.95
N THR A 43 10.19 -2.99 -16.23
CA THR A 43 10.11 -3.97 -17.34
C THR A 43 11.26 -4.99 -17.37
N ASN A 44 12.37 -4.74 -16.66
CA ASN A 44 13.47 -5.71 -16.51
C ASN A 44 13.32 -6.64 -15.29
N ASN A 45 12.22 -6.53 -14.53
CA ASN A 45 11.89 -7.34 -13.35
C ASN A 45 12.88 -7.21 -12.17
N LEU A 46 13.76 -6.22 -12.17
CA LEU A 46 14.66 -5.98 -11.04
C LEU A 46 13.94 -5.32 -9.88
N SER A 47 14.40 -5.65 -8.67
CA SER A 47 13.99 -4.94 -7.46
C SER A 47 14.96 -3.80 -7.21
N THR A 48 14.44 -2.57 -7.19
CA THR A 48 15.23 -1.34 -7.06
C THR A 48 14.62 -0.35 -6.08
N ALA A 49 15.43 0.60 -5.61
CA ALA A 49 15.00 1.66 -4.71
C ALA A 49 15.41 3.02 -5.25
N PHE A 50 14.49 3.96 -5.21
CA PHE A 50 14.72 5.36 -5.55
C PHE A 50 14.37 6.24 -4.35
N SER A 51 15.37 6.95 -3.86
CA SER A 51 15.26 7.88 -2.72
C SER A 51 15.28 9.34 -3.12
N GLY A 52 15.49 9.62 -4.41
CA GLY A 52 15.39 10.95 -4.98
C GLY A 52 13.95 11.45 -5.11
N VAL A 53 13.80 12.56 -5.79
CA VAL A 53 12.50 13.21 -5.99
C VAL A 53 12.00 12.97 -7.41
N ILE A 54 10.75 12.57 -7.52
CA ILE A 54 10.00 12.54 -8.79
C ILE A 54 8.97 13.67 -8.71
N GLN A 55 8.97 14.55 -9.72
CA GLN A 55 8.17 15.78 -9.68
C GLN A 55 7.46 16.09 -11.00
N ASP A 56 6.66 17.17 -11.00
CA ASP A 56 5.92 17.79 -12.09
C ASP A 56 4.59 17.08 -12.44
N SER A 57 4.00 17.41 -13.60
CA SER A 57 2.67 16.98 -14.01
C SER A 57 2.71 15.70 -14.86
N GLY A 58 3.21 14.61 -14.32
CA GLY A 58 3.22 13.32 -15.02
C GLY A 58 2.71 12.19 -14.13
N SER A 59 2.59 11.00 -14.70
CA SER A 59 2.14 9.79 -14.03
C SER A 59 3.21 8.70 -13.99
N LEU A 60 3.15 7.85 -12.96
CA LEU A 60 4.04 6.72 -12.77
C LEU A 60 3.29 5.40 -12.96
N ILE A 61 3.81 4.51 -13.81
CA ILE A 61 3.34 3.13 -13.92
C ILE A 61 4.41 2.18 -13.44
N LYS A 62 4.08 1.38 -12.42
CA LYS A 62 4.88 0.24 -11.98
C LYS A 62 4.44 -1.02 -12.68
N THR A 63 5.37 -1.68 -13.38
CA THR A 63 5.16 -2.96 -14.06
C THR A 63 6.28 -3.95 -13.74
N GLY A 64 6.20 -5.18 -14.32
CA GLY A 64 7.17 -6.23 -14.06
C GLY A 64 7.07 -6.83 -12.66
N THR A 65 7.75 -7.96 -12.40
CA THR A 65 7.60 -8.76 -11.18
C THR A 65 8.41 -8.26 -9.98
N GLY A 66 9.41 -7.39 -10.21
CA GLY A 66 10.28 -6.86 -9.15
C GLY A 66 9.57 -5.88 -8.21
N THR A 67 10.27 -5.53 -7.12
CA THR A 67 9.84 -4.50 -6.18
C THR A 67 10.45 -3.14 -6.56
N PHE A 68 9.62 -2.11 -6.67
CA PHE A 68 10.07 -0.73 -6.77
C PHE A 68 9.80 0.00 -5.45
N THR A 69 10.86 0.46 -4.78
CA THR A 69 10.76 1.17 -3.51
C THR A 69 10.94 2.68 -3.74
N LEU A 70 9.95 3.47 -3.34
CA LEU A 70 9.98 4.93 -3.32
C LEU A 70 10.21 5.41 -1.88
N SER A 71 11.32 6.11 -1.65
CA SER A 71 11.67 6.65 -0.33
C SER A 71 11.78 8.18 -0.32
N GLY A 72 11.73 8.82 -1.49
CA GLY A 72 11.73 10.28 -1.62
C GLY A 72 10.38 10.92 -1.35
N ALA A 73 10.38 12.22 -1.09
CA ALA A 73 9.18 13.05 -1.03
C ALA A 73 8.81 13.49 -2.44
N ASN A 74 8.00 12.69 -3.11
CA ASN A 74 7.61 12.92 -4.50
C ASN A 74 6.46 13.92 -4.60
N THR A 75 6.43 14.70 -5.68
CA THR A 75 5.45 15.79 -5.88
C THR A 75 4.71 15.73 -7.21
N TYR A 76 4.91 14.69 -8.03
CA TYR A 76 4.17 14.54 -9.28
C TYR A 76 2.65 14.39 -9.06
N THR A 77 1.84 14.81 -10.06
CA THR A 77 0.43 15.08 -9.82
C THR A 77 -0.55 14.10 -10.47
N ASP A 78 -0.19 13.41 -11.56
CA ASP A 78 -1.16 12.64 -12.35
C ASP A 78 -1.35 11.19 -11.86
N GLY A 79 -0.71 10.89 -10.74
CA GLY A 79 -0.95 9.65 -10.00
C GLY A 79 -0.03 8.49 -10.35
N THR A 80 -0.31 7.36 -9.71
CA THR A 80 0.49 6.13 -9.79
C THR A 80 -0.40 4.94 -10.10
N THR A 81 0.01 4.11 -11.06
CA THR A 81 -0.66 2.83 -11.34
C THR A 81 0.28 1.66 -11.13
N VAL A 82 -0.15 0.67 -10.34
CA VAL A 82 0.56 -0.60 -10.18
C VAL A 82 -0.12 -1.66 -11.04
N LEU A 83 0.56 -2.09 -12.11
CA LEU A 83 0.08 -3.12 -13.03
C LEU A 83 0.58 -4.52 -12.65
N SER A 84 1.74 -4.62 -12.01
CA SER A 84 2.29 -5.89 -11.54
C SER A 84 3.47 -5.71 -10.60
N GLY A 85 3.87 -6.79 -9.89
CA GLY A 85 4.93 -6.79 -8.91
C GLY A 85 4.58 -5.98 -7.66
N THR A 86 5.57 -5.35 -7.04
CA THR A 86 5.36 -4.62 -5.78
C THR A 86 5.81 -3.16 -5.89
N LEU A 87 4.93 -2.25 -5.49
CA LEU A 87 5.30 -0.86 -5.17
C LEU A 87 5.40 -0.71 -3.66
N ARG A 88 6.57 -0.28 -3.20
CA ARG A 88 6.85 -0.05 -1.78
C ARG A 88 7.03 1.44 -1.52
N VAL A 89 6.25 1.99 -0.59
CA VAL A 89 6.28 3.41 -0.21
C VAL A 89 6.93 3.52 1.16
N ASN A 90 8.16 4.06 1.21
CA ASN A 90 8.98 4.10 2.42
C ASN A 90 9.54 5.51 2.70
N ASN A 91 8.88 6.54 2.20
CA ASN A 91 9.23 7.93 2.50
C ASN A 91 9.02 8.25 3.98
N THR A 92 9.84 9.15 4.51
CA THR A 92 9.74 9.64 5.90
C THR A 92 9.12 11.02 6.00
N THR A 93 9.03 11.73 4.88
CA THR A 93 8.44 13.07 4.78
C THR A 93 7.64 13.19 3.48
N GLY A 94 6.64 14.06 3.45
CA GLY A 94 5.81 14.29 2.27
C GLY A 94 5.02 13.07 1.82
N SER A 95 4.88 12.89 0.51
CA SER A 95 4.23 11.74 -0.12
C SER A 95 5.22 10.92 -0.93
N GLY A 96 5.18 9.60 -0.81
CA GLY A 96 6.03 8.73 -1.64
C GLY A 96 5.50 8.53 -3.06
N THR A 97 4.25 8.91 -3.34
CA THR A 97 3.60 8.72 -4.64
C THR A 97 3.04 10.01 -5.25
N GLY A 98 3.63 11.15 -4.87
CA GLY A 98 3.09 12.45 -5.29
C GLY A 98 1.73 12.75 -4.67
N THR A 99 0.94 13.61 -5.31
CA THR A 99 -0.37 14.05 -4.81
C THR A 99 -1.56 13.41 -5.53
N GLY A 100 -1.34 12.80 -6.68
CA GLY A 100 -2.36 12.14 -7.47
C GLY A 100 -2.83 10.80 -6.87
N SER A 101 -3.86 10.21 -7.46
CA SER A 101 -4.41 8.93 -7.02
C SER A 101 -3.44 7.76 -7.22
N VAL A 102 -3.54 6.75 -6.37
CA VAL A 102 -2.84 5.48 -6.52
C VAL A 102 -3.83 4.39 -6.86
N GLN A 103 -3.67 3.76 -8.02
CA GLN A 103 -4.49 2.66 -8.49
C GLN A 103 -3.66 1.37 -8.54
N VAL A 104 -4.08 0.33 -7.82
CA VAL A 104 -3.45 -1.00 -7.86
C VAL A 104 -4.35 -1.94 -8.66
N ASN A 105 -4.09 -2.08 -9.95
CA ASN A 105 -4.88 -2.96 -10.83
C ASN A 105 -4.56 -4.43 -10.59
N ALA A 106 -3.23 -4.73 -10.50
CA ALA A 106 -2.71 -6.04 -10.12
C ALA A 106 -1.34 -5.85 -9.46
N GLY A 107 -0.93 -6.81 -8.63
CA GLY A 107 0.29 -6.68 -7.85
C GLY A 107 0.03 -6.09 -6.45
N THR A 108 1.09 -5.65 -5.77
CA THR A 108 1.05 -5.32 -4.34
C THR A 108 1.47 -3.87 -4.09
N LEU A 109 0.68 -3.18 -3.29
CA LEU A 109 1.08 -1.92 -2.63
C LEU A 109 1.45 -2.21 -1.17
N GLY A 110 2.57 -1.65 -0.71
CA GLY A 110 2.98 -1.77 0.69
C GLY A 110 3.97 -0.71 1.11
N GLY A 111 4.55 -0.90 2.31
CA GLY A 111 5.55 0.01 2.85
C GLY A 111 5.16 0.63 4.20
N THR A 112 6.00 1.58 4.64
CA THR A 112 5.87 2.25 5.96
C THR A 112 5.75 3.76 5.84
N GLY A 113 5.62 4.26 4.63
CA GLY A 113 5.60 5.69 4.33
C GLY A 113 4.21 6.30 4.35
N THR A 114 4.09 7.40 3.61
CA THR A 114 2.88 8.20 3.49
C THR A 114 2.50 8.38 2.02
N ILE A 115 1.22 8.25 1.73
CA ILE A 115 0.58 8.51 0.43
C ILE A 115 -0.41 9.65 0.65
N ALA A 116 -0.28 10.74 -0.12
CA ALA A 116 -1.17 11.90 0.01
C ALA A 116 -2.50 11.71 -0.72
N GLY A 117 -2.48 11.12 -1.92
CA GLY A 117 -3.65 10.91 -2.75
C GLY A 117 -4.53 9.73 -2.32
N PRO A 118 -5.73 9.61 -2.89
CA PRO A 118 -6.60 8.47 -2.66
C PRO A 118 -6.01 7.19 -3.25
N VAL A 119 -6.28 6.06 -2.56
CA VAL A 119 -5.78 4.73 -2.95
C VAL A 119 -6.95 3.82 -3.29
N THR A 120 -6.87 3.15 -4.42
CA THR A 120 -7.81 2.09 -4.82
C THR A 120 -7.06 0.79 -5.06
N ILE A 121 -7.48 -0.26 -4.37
CA ILE A 121 -6.94 -1.63 -4.50
C ILE A 121 -7.93 -2.45 -5.31
N GLY A 122 -7.45 -3.04 -6.41
CA GLY A 122 -8.28 -3.78 -7.37
C GLY A 122 -8.98 -2.89 -8.39
N THR A 123 -9.61 -3.53 -9.36
CA THR A 123 -10.38 -2.89 -10.44
C THR A 123 -11.88 -3.21 -10.36
N GLY A 124 -12.24 -4.18 -9.50
CA GLY A 124 -13.58 -4.75 -9.38
C GLY A 124 -13.76 -6.04 -10.19
N SER A 125 -12.87 -6.30 -11.14
CA SER A 125 -12.85 -7.55 -11.93
C SER A 125 -11.46 -7.71 -12.55
N GLY A 126 -10.76 -8.79 -12.27
CA GLY A 126 -9.44 -8.99 -12.86
C GLY A 126 -8.52 -9.89 -12.04
N ALA A 127 -7.22 -9.68 -12.19
CA ALA A 127 -6.19 -10.47 -11.50
C ALA A 127 -6.08 -10.15 -9.99
N GLY A 128 -6.72 -9.07 -9.57
CA GLY A 128 -6.74 -8.63 -8.18
C GLY A 128 -5.56 -7.75 -7.77
N GLY A 129 -5.85 -6.75 -6.96
CA GLY A 129 -4.86 -5.91 -6.30
C GLY A 129 -4.66 -6.33 -4.85
N PHE A 130 -3.44 -6.16 -4.34
CA PHE A 130 -3.08 -6.52 -2.98
C PHE A 130 -2.59 -5.31 -2.20
N LEU A 131 -3.05 -5.17 -0.96
CA LEU A 131 -2.47 -4.28 0.03
C LEU A 131 -1.78 -5.13 1.10
N GLU A 132 -0.47 -4.94 1.27
CA GLU A 132 0.31 -5.63 2.31
C GLU A 132 1.40 -4.70 2.82
N THR A 133 1.23 -4.10 3.99
CA THR A 133 2.13 -3.06 4.49
C THR A 133 3.55 -3.57 4.72
N SER A 134 3.69 -4.77 5.23
CA SER A 134 5.00 -5.41 5.47
C SER A 134 5.65 -5.98 4.21
N ALA A 135 4.87 -6.26 3.15
CA ALA A 135 5.33 -6.83 1.88
C ALA A 135 6.32 -8.00 2.06
N GLY A 136 5.91 -9.02 2.84
CA GLY A 136 6.68 -10.23 3.10
C GLY A 136 7.77 -10.10 4.17
N VAL A 137 7.93 -8.94 4.82
CA VAL A 137 8.84 -8.78 5.95
C VAL A 137 8.08 -8.90 7.26
N VAL A 138 8.42 -9.88 8.10
CA VAL A 138 7.75 -10.19 9.39
C VAL A 138 7.99 -9.11 10.46
N ARG A 139 7.96 -7.85 10.07
CA ARG A 139 8.05 -6.69 10.98
C ARG A 139 6.77 -5.89 10.86
N PRO A 140 6.10 -5.61 11.99
CA PRO A 140 4.93 -4.76 11.98
C PRO A 140 5.22 -3.43 11.31
N SER A 141 4.39 -3.09 10.34
CA SER A 141 4.52 -1.92 9.48
C SER A 141 3.27 -1.08 9.56
N SER A 142 3.39 0.23 9.34
CA SER A 142 2.24 1.13 9.27
C SER A 142 2.35 1.97 8.01
N LEU A 143 1.37 1.85 7.11
CA LEU A 143 1.24 2.69 5.92
C LEU A 143 0.18 3.76 6.19
N SER A 144 0.52 5.01 5.91
CA SER A 144 -0.40 6.14 6.07
C SER A 144 -0.92 6.62 4.72
N ILE A 145 -2.23 6.67 4.55
CA ILE A 145 -2.94 7.21 3.39
C ILE A 145 -3.71 8.43 3.90
N GLN A 146 -3.31 9.63 3.49
CA GLN A 146 -3.91 10.89 3.97
C GLN A 146 -5.28 11.17 3.35
N SER A 147 -5.75 10.32 2.46
CA SER A 147 -7.01 10.41 1.74
C SER A 147 -7.77 9.08 1.82
N ALA A 148 -8.80 8.91 0.99
CA ALA A 148 -9.64 7.73 0.99
C ALA A 148 -8.90 6.45 0.53
N LEU A 149 -9.25 5.32 1.15
CA LEU A 149 -8.84 3.97 0.78
C LEU A 149 -10.06 3.18 0.33
N THR A 150 -10.00 2.63 -0.88
CA THR A 150 -11.07 1.81 -1.46
C THR A 150 -10.55 0.42 -1.79
N PHE A 151 -11.23 -0.60 -1.30
CA PHE A 151 -11.05 -1.99 -1.71
C PHE A 151 -12.14 -2.38 -2.69
N LYS A 152 -11.78 -2.79 -3.91
CA LYS A 152 -12.70 -3.29 -4.94
C LYS A 152 -12.93 -4.79 -4.80
N ALA A 153 -13.90 -5.33 -5.52
CA ALA A 153 -14.32 -6.73 -5.42
C ALA A 153 -13.19 -7.77 -5.59
N ASP A 154 -12.19 -7.46 -6.42
CA ASP A 154 -11.03 -8.31 -6.71
C ASP A 154 -9.81 -7.99 -5.83
N SER A 155 -9.98 -7.24 -4.76
CA SER A 155 -8.88 -6.85 -3.87
C SER A 155 -8.69 -7.83 -2.70
N THR A 156 -7.45 -7.86 -2.20
CA THR A 156 -7.10 -8.57 -0.95
C THR A 156 -6.26 -7.66 -0.06
N TYR A 157 -6.66 -7.53 1.20
CA TYR A 157 -5.83 -6.92 2.24
C TYR A 157 -5.16 -8.02 3.07
N THR A 158 -3.83 -8.10 3.01
CA THR A 158 -3.03 -9.01 3.84
C THR A 158 -2.56 -8.30 5.10
N TYR A 159 -3.03 -8.78 6.24
CA TYR A 159 -2.71 -8.27 7.56
C TYR A 159 -1.79 -9.24 8.31
N ASN A 160 -0.62 -8.77 8.73
CA ASN A 160 0.39 -9.58 9.38
C ASN A 160 0.43 -9.31 10.88
N LEU A 161 0.38 -10.36 11.68
CA LEU A 161 0.51 -10.34 13.15
C LEU A 161 1.71 -11.17 13.60
N ASN A 162 2.58 -10.59 14.42
CA ASN A 162 3.66 -11.31 15.09
C ASN A 162 3.29 -11.54 16.56
N THR A 163 2.91 -12.76 16.90
CA THR A 163 2.46 -13.13 18.26
C THR A 163 3.59 -13.10 19.29
N LYS A 164 4.84 -13.40 18.90
CA LYS A 164 5.99 -13.31 19.83
C LYS A 164 6.22 -11.90 20.33
N ARG A 165 6.04 -10.90 19.45
CA ARG A 165 6.19 -9.47 19.76
C ARG A 165 4.88 -8.81 20.19
N ALA A 166 3.77 -9.49 20.00
CA ALA A 166 2.42 -8.96 20.16
C ALA A 166 2.21 -7.61 19.43
N LYS A 167 2.69 -7.56 18.16
CA LYS A 167 2.61 -6.41 17.26
C LYS A 167 2.11 -6.86 15.90
N ALA A 168 1.41 -5.97 15.21
CA ALA A 168 0.80 -6.26 13.92
C ALA A 168 0.98 -5.07 12.97
N ASP A 169 0.72 -5.31 11.70
CA ASP A 169 0.61 -4.29 10.68
C ASP A 169 -0.56 -3.34 10.97
N LYS A 170 -0.56 -2.19 10.33
CA LYS A 170 -1.65 -1.23 10.40
C LYS A 170 -1.71 -0.39 9.12
N VAL A 171 -2.91 -0.11 8.65
CA VAL A 171 -3.16 0.94 7.66
C VAL A 171 -3.89 2.09 8.36
N ILE A 172 -3.50 3.32 8.04
CA ILE A 172 -4.18 4.54 8.48
C ILE A 172 -4.74 5.18 7.22
N ALA A 173 -6.03 5.51 7.19
CA ALA A 173 -6.65 6.14 6.03
C ALA A 173 -7.74 7.14 6.46
N ASN A 174 -7.96 8.17 5.64
CA ASN A 174 -9.00 9.16 5.88
C ASN A 174 -10.24 8.84 5.02
N GLY A 175 -11.04 7.91 5.53
CA GLY A 175 -12.19 7.32 4.84
C GLY A 175 -11.86 5.97 4.22
N VAL A 176 -12.69 4.97 4.49
CA VAL A 176 -12.47 3.59 4.01
C VAL A 176 -13.77 3.04 3.44
N THR A 177 -13.67 2.48 2.24
CA THR A 177 -14.76 1.76 1.56
C THR A 177 -14.29 0.37 1.17
N ILE A 178 -15.07 -0.64 1.53
CA ILE A 178 -14.77 -2.05 1.24
C ILE A 178 -15.92 -2.63 0.43
N ASP A 179 -15.62 -3.11 -0.77
CA ASP A 179 -16.58 -3.86 -1.57
C ASP A 179 -16.88 -5.20 -0.86
N PRO A 180 -18.15 -5.65 -0.82
CA PRO A 180 -18.52 -6.88 -0.12
C PRO A 180 -17.91 -8.17 -0.70
N ALA A 181 -17.27 -8.13 -1.86
CA ALA A 181 -16.50 -9.25 -2.41
C ALA A 181 -14.99 -9.16 -2.11
N ALA A 182 -14.49 -8.03 -1.59
CA ALA A 182 -13.09 -7.87 -1.20
C ALA A 182 -12.68 -8.88 -0.11
N GLN A 183 -11.43 -9.35 -0.15
CA GLN A 183 -10.94 -10.41 0.73
C GLN A 183 -9.99 -9.87 1.81
N PHE A 184 -10.06 -10.47 2.99
CA PHE A 184 -9.09 -10.28 4.07
C PHE A 184 -8.21 -11.52 4.21
N SER A 185 -6.90 -11.33 4.23
CA SER A 185 -5.92 -12.41 4.45
C SER A 185 -5.21 -12.18 5.78
N PHE A 186 -5.32 -13.13 6.71
CA PHE A 186 -4.73 -13.02 8.03
C PHE A 186 -3.47 -13.92 8.13
N ALA A 187 -2.30 -13.29 8.14
CA ALA A 187 -1.02 -13.97 8.25
C ALA A 187 -0.45 -13.82 9.65
N VAL A 188 -0.20 -14.94 10.33
CA VAL A 188 0.30 -14.94 11.71
C VAL A 188 1.67 -15.58 11.80
N ALA A 189 2.61 -14.84 12.35
CA ALA A 189 3.96 -15.31 12.65
C ALA A 189 4.15 -15.56 14.16
N GLY A 190 4.73 -16.71 14.49
CA GLY A 190 4.94 -17.17 15.87
C GLY A 190 3.76 -17.96 16.42
N ASN A 191 3.93 -18.46 17.64
CA ASN A 191 2.98 -19.39 18.28
C ASN A 191 2.69 -19.00 19.75
N LYS A 192 2.96 -17.76 20.14
CA LYS A 192 2.70 -17.29 21.51
C LYS A 192 1.19 -17.09 21.70
N THR A 193 0.63 -17.63 22.77
CA THR A 193 -0.72 -17.30 23.22
C THR A 193 -0.74 -15.86 23.72
N LEU A 194 -1.68 -15.08 23.22
CA LEU A 194 -1.88 -13.68 23.58
C LEU A 194 -2.91 -13.59 24.71
N THR A 195 -2.87 -12.52 25.46
CA THR A 195 -3.82 -12.27 26.54
C THR A 195 -5.19 -11.91 25.96
N ALA A 196 -6.24 -12.54 26.43
CA ALA A 196 -7.62 -12.20 26.06
C ALA A 196 -7.92 -10.71 26.37
N GLY A 197 -8.69 -10.07 25.50
CA GLY A 197 -8.97 -8.64 25.54
C GLY A 197 -7.90 -7.76 24.87
N LYS A 198 -6.75 -8.32 24.46
CA LYS A 198 -5.78 -7.54 23.70
C LYS A 198 -6.32 -7.18 22.33
N ARG A 199 -6.33 -5.87 22.02
CA ARG A 199 -6.84 -5.32 20.76
C ARG A 199 -5.69 -4.95 19.82
N PHE A 200 -5.90 -5.21 18.53
CA PHE A 200 -5.04 -4.79 17.42
C PHE A 200 -5.86 -3.96 16.45
N ILE A 201 -5.39 -2.77 16.10
CA ILE A 201 -5.98 -1.95 15.04
C ILE A 201 -5.47 -2.48 13.71
N VAL A 202 -6.37 -2.89 12.84
CA VAL A 202 -6.11 -3.40 11.48
C VAL A 202 -6.12 -2.25 10.48
N ILE A 203 -7.20 -1.47 10.50
CA ILE A 203 -7.36 -0.24 9.74
C ILE A 203 -7.79 0.85 10.72
N SER A 204 -6.98 1.91 10.82
CA SER A 204 -7.36 3.12 11.55
C SER A 204 -7.99 4.09 10.56
N ASN A 205 -9.29 4.29 10.68
CA ASN A 205 -10.03 5.23 9.86
C ASN A 205 -10.07 6.59 10.56
N THR A 206 -9.41 7.58 10.00
CA THR A 206 -9.33 8.94 10.60
C THR A 206 -10.44 9.88 10.14
N ALA A 207 -11.35 9.41 9.27
CA ALA A 207 -12.54 10.17 8.89
C ALA A 207 -13.58 10.12 10.03
N ALA A 208 -14.45 11.11 10.08
CA ALA A 208 -15.57 11.12 11.03
C ALA A 208 -16.67 10.10 10.69
N THR A 209 -16.65 9.52 9.49
CA THR A 209 -17.64 8.53 9.04
C THR A 209 -17.12 7.12 9.29
N PRO A 210 -18.02 6.14 9.62
CA PRO A 210 -17.64 4.74 9.73
C PRO A 210 -17.00 4.19 8.44
N ILE A 211 -16.28 3.05 8.57
CA ILE A 211 -15.89 2.23 7.42
C ILE A 211 -17.16 1.78 6.70
N SER A 212 -17.22 1.97 5.40
CA SER A 212 -18.34 1.54 4.55
C SER A 212 -18.08 0.14 4.00
N GLY A 213 -18.94 -0.82 4.35
CA GLY A 213 -18.81 -2.23 3.95
C GLY A 213 -17.86 -3.04 4.83
N THR A 214 -17.79 -4.35 4.55
CA THR A 214 -16.95 -5.33 5.25
C THR A 214 -16.27 -6.24 4.24
N PHE A 215 -15.16 -6.86 4.61
CA PHE A 215 -14.55 -7.91 3.79
C PHE A 215 -15.46 -9.16 3.73
N ALA A 216 -15.49 -9.83 2.59
CA ALA A 216 -16.35 -11.00 2.35
C ALA A 216 -16.18 -12.13 3.39
N ASN A 217 -14.97 -12.28 3.89
CA ASN A 217 -14.55 -13.33 4.82
C ASN A 217 -14.14 -12.78 6.20
N LEU A 218 -14.62 -11.59 6.56
CA LEU A 218 -14.43 -11.00 7.89
C LEU A 218 -15.60 -10.05 8.17
N ALA A 219 -16.75 -10.60 8.56
CA ALA A 219 -17.89 -9.81 8.94
C ALA A 219 -17.68 -9.12 10.30
N ASP A 220 -18.49 -8.10 10.60
CA ASP A 220 -18.49 -7.48 11.93
C ASP A 220 -18.93 -8.51 12.99
N GLY A 221 -18.20 -8.58 14.10
CA GLY A 221 -18.41 -9.58 15.16
C GLY A 221 -17.90 -10.98 14.83
N GLU A 222 -17.42 -11.25 13.63
CA GLU A 222 -16.91 -12.56 13.24
C GLU A 222 -15.64 -12.95 14.01
N ALA A 223 -15.52 -14.23 14.35
CA ALA A 223 -14.34 -14.79 14.97
C ALA A 223 -13.43 -15.43 13.95
N ILE A 224 -12.16 -15.04 13.95
CA ILE A 224 -11.11 -15.67 13.11
C ILE A 224 -9.99 -16.24 13.96
N THR A 225 -9.34 -17.27 13.46
CA THR A 225 -8.21 -17.92 14.16
C THR A 225 -6.89 -17.55 13.52
N GLY A 226 -5.86 -17.35 14.35
CA GLY A 226 -4.50 -17.07 13.91
C GLY A 226 -3.47 -17.73 14.84
N GLY A 227 -2.82 -18.78 14.38
CA GLY A 227 -1.98 -19.62 15.24
C GLY A 227 -2.78 -20.25 16.37
N SER A 228 -2.33 -20.07 17.61
CA SER A 228 -3.02 -20.58 18.81
C SER A 228 -4.00 -19.55 19.42
N ASN A 229 -4.40 -18.55 18.67
CA ASN A 229 -5.25 -17.46 19.18
C ASN A 229 -6.52 -17.33 18.36
N SER A 230 -7.62 -16.95 19.03
CA SER A 230 -8.87 -16.55 18.40
C SER A 230 -9.03 -15.05 18.53
N PHE A 231 -9.62 -14.42 17.52
CA PHE A 231 -9.83 -12.97 17.47
C PHE A 231 -11.25 -12.68 17.03
N GLN A 232 -11.86 -11.69 17.63
CA GLN A 232 -13.13 -11.15 17.18
C GLN A 232 -12.90 -9.85 16.42
N ALA A 233 -13.46 -9.76 15.22
CA ALA A 233 -13.43 -8.56 14.40
C ALA A 233 -14.47 -7.54 14.87
N SER A 234 -14.14 -6.26 14.77
CA SER A 234 -15.12 -5.18 14.91
C SER A 234 -14.76 -4.04 13.96
N TYR A 235 -15.76 -3.54 13.24
CA TYR A 235 -15.64 -2.34 12.37
C TYR A 235 -16.02 -1.05 13.11
N GLU A 236 -16.45 -1.18 14.37
CA GLU A 236 -16.73 -0.08 15.30
C GLU A 236 -15.67 0.04 16.39
N GLY A 237 -14.46 -0.47 16.12
CA GLY A 237 -13.35 -0.45 17.07
C GLY A 237 -12.71 0.92 17.24
N GLY A 238 -11.66 1.00 18.04
CA GLY A 238 -10.87 2.22 18.23
C GLY A 238 -11.70 3.34 18.86
N ASP A 239 -11.91 4.40 18.12
CA ASP A 239 -12.76 5.54 18.45
C ASP A 239 -14.21 5.41 17.91
N GLY A 240 -14.59 4.23 17.40
CA GLY A 240 -15.94 3.90 16.94
C GLY A 240 -16.07 3.70 15.43
N ASN A 241 -14.96 3.74 14.68
CA ASN A 241 -14.97 3.64 13.21
C ASN A 241 -13.74 2.92 12.62
N ASP A 242 -12.97 2.22 13.46
CA ASP A 242 -11.80 1.45 13.08
C ASP A 242 -12.13 -0.04 12.86
N LEU A 243 -11.42 -0.71 11.94
CA LEU A 243 -11.38 -2.17 11.93
C LEU A 243 -10.36 -2.65 12.96
N THR A 244 -10.81 -3.45 13.91
CA THR A 244 -9.97 -4.03 14.98
C THR A 244 -10.15 -5.54 15.09
N LEU A 245 -9.11 -6.21 15.61
CA LEU A 245 -9.12 -7.61 16.04
C LEU A 245 -8.83 -7.67 17.53
N THR A 246 -9.75 -8.21 18.33
CA THR A 246 -9.60 -8.39 19.77
C THR A 246 -9.41 -9.86 20.10
N VAL A 247 -8.38 -10.20 20.87
CA VAL A 247 -8.12 -11.58 21.31
C VAL A 247 -9.28 -12.04 22.22
N VAL A 248 -9.90 -13.15 21.86
CA VAL A 248 -10.96 -13.79 22.63
C VAL A 248 -10.47 -15.13 23.22
N PRO A 249 -11.14 -15.64 24.28
CA PRO A 249 -10.78 -16.91 24.90
C PRO A 249 -10.79 -18.10 23.94
#